data_2d59fbc69ccc9bf3915fb826af8f42c2
#
_entry.id   2d59fbc69ccc9bf3915fb826af8f42c2
#
_cell.length_a   1.000
_cell.length_b   1.000
_cell.length_c   1.000
_cell.angle_alpha   90.00
_cell.angle_beta   90.00
_cell.angle_gamma   90.00
#
_symmetry.space_group_name_H-M   'P 1'
#
loop_
_entity.id
_entity.type
_entity.pdbx_description
1 polymer ?
#
loop_
_entity_poly.entity_id
_entity_poly.type
_entity_poly.pdbx_seq_one_letter_code
_entity_poly.pdbx_strand_id
1 'polypeptide(L)'
;MQKRLQLLIAMLVLVVSVAMAQVTTSGISGKVTSQGEEVIGATVTATHQPSGTVYRAVTNMDGRFSIQGMRPGGPYKVEVSYIGYQSKTFKDVSLNLGESQNLSCSLQEDARELQEVVVSGKAGLNGTKTGAAQSINAQQIAEMPSISHSIADIARMNAQVSTNGQSGAMSFAGTNNRYNSFQIDGVMNNDVFGLTQNGSNGGQAGSQPVSMETIEQIQINVAPFDVRQGGFTGGAINAVTKSGTNVFHGSAYFDGNNESLVGRHYKMQDGTMSNPYDKEKETRFGFTLGGPIIKNKLFFFANYENTNKSYPTQYSFGSEGAKFDSDLAQQILDAYKAWGKTDDGGNYEYNGTWANKDKSIKSQKGGLKLDWNINDFNKFSIRWSYVDAKQLLGLGGMASLNTADHLYEFTSKTHSFAAELQSRLSPYTSNEARLSYVRVRDSRSSGAAAPSVTIYNVGNGTVNIGNEYSSMANSLDQDIFTFEDNFTWYRGNHTFTFGTHNEFYKFENLFIQNLYGCYYFDSPSDFFNYQGGRIKMRSPPKVLTGNFRPSQLSFFLS
;
A
#
# COMPACT_ATOMS: atom_id res chain seq x y z
N MET A 1 37.97 -5.31 33.41
CA MET A 1 36.75 -5.91 32.92
C MET A 1 35.54 -4.98 33.06
N GLN A 2 35.28 -4.37 34.20
CA GLN A 2 34.13 -3.44 34.42
C GLN A 2 34.06 -2.27 33.40
N LYS A 3 35.18 -1.58 33.14
CA LYS A 3 35.20 -0.46 32.14
C LYS A 3 34.88 -0.92 30.72
N ARG A 4 35.28 -2.13 30.32
CA ARG A 4 34.91 -2.68 28.99
C ARG A 4 33.46 -3.11 28.92
N LEU A 5 32.90 -3.61 30.05
CA LEU A 5 31.48 -3.92 30.17
C LEU A 5 30.63 -2.65 30.16
N GLN A 6 31.06 -1.60 30.86
CA GLN A 6 30.42 -0.29 30.84
C GLN A 6 30.47 0.37 29.46
N LEU A 7 31.58 0.21 28.74
CA LEU A 7 31.71 0.70 27.35
C LEU A 7 30.85 -0.10 26.38
N LEU A 8 30.73 -1.42 26.58
CA LEU A 8 29.82 -2.27 25.82
C LEU A 8 28.35 -1.93 26.11
N ILE A 9 27.98 -1.70 27.38
CA ILE A 9 26.64 -1.26 27.77
C ILE A 9 26.39 0.16 27.24
N ALA A 10 27.35 1.08 27.32
CA ALA A 10 27.23 2.42 26.75
C ALA A 10 27.14 2.40 25.22
N MET A 11 27.89 1.51 24.54
CA MET A 11 27.74 1.28 23.11
C MET A 11 26.39 0.66 22.75
N LEU A 12 25.90 -0.26 23.56
CA LEU A 12 24.57 -0.85 23.39
C LEU A 12 23.45 0.20 23.59
N VAL A 13 23.63 1.14 24.51
CA VAL A 13 22.69 2.24 24.78
C VAL A 13 22.78 3.36 23.73
N LEU A 14 23.95 3.56 23.09
CA LEU A 14 24.15 4.56 22.04
C LEU A 14 23.64 4.12 20.64
N VAL A 15 23.31 2.84 20.47
CA VAL A 15 22.71 2.27 19.24
C VAL A 15 21.17 2.26 19.33
N VAL A 16 20.57 3.04 20.23
CA VAL A 16 19.11 3.24 20.27
C VAL A 16 18.72 4.21 19.14
N SER A 17 18.78 3.73 17.92
CA SER A 17 18.08 4.34 16.81
C SER A 17 16.61 3.88 16.84
N VAL A 18 15.71 4.79 16.52
CA VAL A 18 14.25 4.61 16.59
C VAL A 18 13.84 3.37 15.80
N ALA A 19 13.30 2.40 16.48
CA ALA A 19 12.88 1.13 15.92
C ALA A 19 11.43 1.15 15.50
N MET A 20 11.12 0.41 14.45
CA MET A 20 9.79 0.34 13.85
C MET A 20 9.40 -1.11 13.64
N ALA A 21 8.30 -1.51 14.25
CA ALA A 21 7.67 -2.80 14.04
C ALA A 21 6.21 -2.61 13.61
N GLN A 22 5.63 -3.63 13.02
CA GLN A 22 4.34 -3.53 12.33
C GLN A 22 3.31 -4.45 12.96
N VAL A 23 2.07 -3.97 13.11
CA VAL A 23 1.00 -4.72 13.79
C VAL A 23 0.12 -5.40 12.75
N THR A 24 0.15 -6.75 12.72
CA THR A 24 -0.68 -7.61 11.83
C THR A 24 -1.71 -8.40 12.61
N THR A 25 -1.69 -8.34 13.94
CA THR A 25 -2.45 -9.20 14.82
C THR A 25 -3.32 -8.43 15.77
N SER A 26 -4.18 -9.14 16.46
CA SER A 26 -5.06 -8.67 17.52
C SER A 26 -4.80 -9.46 18.80
N GLY A 27 -5.46 -9.11 19.88
CA GLY A 27 -5.34 -9.83 21.13
C GLY A 27 -6.62 -9.84 21.97
N ILE A 28 -6.57 -10.63 23.03
CA ILE A 28 -7.57 -10.64 24.10
C ILE A 28 -6.82 -10.56 25.43
N SER A 29 -7.32 -9.74 26.34
CA SER A 29 -6.83 -9.66 27.70
C SER A 29 -8.00 -9.62 28.68
N GLY A 30 -7.74 -9.86 29.95
CA GLY A 30 -8.79 -9.75 30.96
C GLY A 30 -8.34 -10.19 32.34
N LYS A 31 -9.27 -10.05 33.29
CA LYS A 31 -9.12 -10.53 34.67
C LYS A 31 -10.25 -11.50 34.97
N VAL A 32 -9.90 -12.63 35.61
CA VAL A 32 -10.84 -13.65 36.06
C VAL A 32 -10.89 -13.57 37.60
N THR A 33 -12.07 -13.40 38.13
CA THR A 33 -12.31 -13.33 39.58
C THR A 33 -13.41 -14.30 39.98
N SER A 34 -13.53 -14.61 41.28
CA SER A 34 -14.67 -15.26 41.88
C SER A 34 -14.93 -14.63 43.24
N GLN A 35 -16.18 -14.22 43.51
CA GLN A 35 -16.58 -13.54 44.75
C GLN A 35 -15.68 -12.34 45.16
N GLY A 36 -15.00 -11.71 44.13
CA GLY A 36 -14.09 -10.59 44.35
C GLY A 36 -12.62 -10.99 44.49
N GLU A 37 -12.30 -12.29 44.66
CA GLU A 37 -10.94 -12.81 44.72
C GLU A 37 -10.41 -13.21 43.33
N GLU A 38 -9.10 -13.17 43.12
CA GLU A 38 -8.43 -13.53 41.89
C GLU A 38 -8.44 -15.06 41.68
N VAL A 39 -8.84 -15.51 40.51
CA VAL A 39 -8.76 -16.94 40.11
C VAL A 39 -7.44 -17.19 39.39
N ILE A 40 -6.50 -17.84 40.10
CA ILE A 40 -5.17 -18.17 39.61
C ILE A 40 -5.21 -19.53 38.89
N GLY A 41 -4.61 -19.62 37.69
CA GLY A 41 -4.52 -20.88 36.96
C GLY A 41 -5.77 -21.23 36.14
N ALA A 42 -6.75 -20.33 36.01
CA ALA A 42 -7.88 -20.53 35.10
C ALA A 42 -7.41 -20.59 33.65
N THR A 43 -7.95 -21.55 32.92
CA THR A 43 -7.65 -21.73 31.49
C THR A 43 -8.57 -20.88 30.63
N VAL A 44 -8.00 -20.08 29.75
CA VAL A 44 -8.72 -19.29 28.74
C VAL A 44 -8.42 -19.89 27.36
N THR A 45 -9.44 -20.35 26.68
CA THR A 45 -9.35 -20.93 25.34
C THR A 45 -10.15 -20.08 24.35
N ALA A 46 -9.48 -19.47 23.38
CA ALA A 46 -10.11 -18.71 22.30
C ALA A 46 -10.02 -19.52 21.00
N THR A 47 -11.16 -19.83 20.42
CA THR A 47 -11.26 -20.60 19.16
C THR A 47 -11.83 -19.70 18.07
N HIS A 48 -11.04 -19.48 17.02
CA HIS A 48 -11.51 -18.82 15.79
C HIS A 48 -12.44 -19.79 15.05
N GLN A 49 -13.74 -19.50 15.06
CA GLN A 49 -14.76 -20.44 14.56
C GLN A 49 -14.57 -20.82 13.09
N PRO A 50 -14.27 -19.90 12.16
CA PRO A 50 -14.13 -20.23 10.74
C PRO A 50 -12.95 -21.16 10.43
N SER A 51 -11.82 -21.05 11.14
CA SER A 51 -10.62 -21.86 10.89
C SER A 51 -10.39 -22.94 11.93
N GLY A 52 -11.14 -22.96 13.04
CA GLY A 52 -10.87 -23.86 14.16
C GLY A 52 -9.53 -23.60 14.85
N THR A 53 -8.86 -22.47 14.56
CA THR A 53 -7.58 -22.11 15.20
C THR A 53 -7.80 -21.85 16.67
N VAL A 54 -7.01 -22.52 17.52
CA VAL A 54 -7.09 -22.41 18.98
C VAL A 54 -5.93 -21.59 19.51
N TYR A 55 -6.25 -20.69 20.44
CA TYR A 55 -5.30 -19.91 21.22
C TYR A 55 -5.61 -20.12 22.72
N ARG A 56 -4.58 -20.31 23.54
CA ARG A 56 -4.77 -20.60 24.97
C ARG A 56 -3.96 -19.69 25.86
N ALA A 57 -4.49 -19.37 27.02
CA ALA A 57 -3.80 -18.70 28.11
C ALA A 57 -4.20 -19.30 29.46
N VAL A 58 -3.39 -19.02 30.46
CA VAL A 58 -3.67 -19.34 31.85
C VAL A 58 -3.57 -18.05 32.64
N THR A 59 -4.47 -17.84 33.62
CA THR A 59 -4.42 -16.66 34.48
C THR A 59 -3.21 -16.69 35.39
N ASN A 60 -2.58 -15.55 35.59
CA ASN A 60 -1.44 -15.35 36.47
C ASN A 60 -1.86 -15.19 37.97
N MET A 61 -0.92 -14.83 38.82
CA MET A 61 -1.16 -14.64 40.29
C MET A 61 -2.14 -13.50 40.58
N ASP A 62 -2.35 -12.58 39.67
CA ASP A 62 -3.31 -11.48 39.80
C ASP A 62 -4.66 -11.79 39.12
N GLY A 63 -4.89 -13.06 38.74
CA GLY A 63 -6.08 -13.49 37.97
C GLY A 63 -6.14 -12.97 36.54
N ARG A 64 -5.04 -12.41 35.99
CA ARG A 64 -5.01 -11.80 34.68
C ARG A 64 -4.51 -12.77 33.60
N PHE A 65 -5.05 -12.63 32.41
CA PHE A 65 -4.58 -13.33 31.21
C PHE A 65 -4.39 -12.38 30.03
N SER A 66 -3.51 -12.78 29.11
CA SER A 66 -3.32 -12.11 27.83
C SER A 66 -3.06 -13.15 26.75
N ILE A 67 -3.75 -13.03 25.62
CA ILE A 67 -3.52 -13.80 24.39
C ILE A 67 -3.24 -12.77 23.30
N GLN A 68 -2.05 -12.77 22.75
CA GLN A 68 -1.64 -11.92 21.64
C GLN A 68 -1.35 -12.79 20.39
N GLY A 69 -1.09 -12.16 19.25
CA GLY A 69 -0.84 -12.89 18.01
C GLY A 69 -2.10 -13.56 17.45
N MET A 70 -3.28 -13.03 17.77
CA MET A 70 -4.54 -13.56 17.26
C MET A 70 -4.86 -12.94 15.89
N ARG A 71 -5.48 -13.72 15.03
CA ARG A 71 -5.96 -13.24 13.74
C ARG A 71 -7.03 -12.16 13.94
N PRO A 72 -6.97 -11.00 13.24
CA PRO A 72 -8.06 -10.02 13.24
C PRO A 72 -9.34 -10.60 12.66
N GLY A 73 -10.49 -10.04 13.01
CA GLY A 73 -11.80 -10.52 12.60
C GLY A 73 -12.40 -11.52 13.57
N GLY A 74 -13.09 -12.54 13.07
CA GLY A 74 -13.79 -13.53 13.86
C GLY A 74 -14.87 -14.25 13.05
N PRO A 75 -15.92 -14.81 13.70
CA PRO A 75 -16.20 -14.81 15.14
C PRO A 75 -15.30 -15.77 15.93
N TYR A 76 -15.03 -15.41 17.17
CA TYR A 76 -14.35 -16.27 18.14
C TYR A 76 -15.33 -16.76 19.21
N LYS A 77 -15.15 -18.03 19.68
CA LYS A 77 -15.66 -18.53 20.93
C LYS A 77 -14.54 -18.45 21.96
N VAL A 78 -14.74 -17.70 23.04
CA VAL A 78 -13.74 -17.61 24.14
C VAL A 78 -14.35 -18.27 25.38
N GLU A 79 -13.70 -19.30 25.88
CA GLU A 79 -14.13 -20.07 27.05
C GLU A 79 -13.12 -19.89 28.18
N VAL A 80 -13.61 -19.56 29.36
CA VAL A 80 -12.85 -19.44 30.60
C VAL A 80 -13.30 -20.55 31.53
N SER A 81 -12.38 -21.43 31.94
CA SER A 81 -12.68 -22.60 32.77
C SER A 81 -11.69 -22.74 33.92
N TYR A 82 -12.18 -23.20 35.06
CA TYR A 82 -11.38 -23.54 36.23
C TYR A 82 -12.02 -24.69 37.01
N ILE A 83 -11.22 -25.55 37.62
CA ILE A 83 -11.72 -26.72 38.35
C ILE A 83 -12.59 -26.27 39.54
N GLY A 84 -13.81 -26.79 39.65
CA GLY A 84 -14.76 -26.45 40.68
C GLY A 84 -15.59 -25.18 40.41
N TYR A 85 -15.49 -24.63 39.21
CA TYR A 85 -16.25 -23.44 38.81
C TYR A 85 -17.03 -23.69 37.51
N GLN A 86 -18.16 -22.99 37.35
CA GLN A 86 -18.91 -22.99 36.09
C GLN A 86 -18.10 -22.27 35.01
N SER A 87 -17.95 -22.93 33.83
CA SER A 87 -17.28 -22.35 32.69
C SER A 87 -18.07 -21.16 32.12
N LYS A 88 -17.38 -20.08 31.80
CA LYS A 88 -17.96 -18.91 31.16
C LYS A 88 -17.55 -18.82 29.70
N THR A 89 -18.52 -18.73 28.79
CA THR A 89 -18.29 -18.65 27.36
C THR A 89 -18.75 -17.29 26.81
N PHE A 90 -17.85 -16.63 26.05
CA PHE A 90 -18.15 -15.48 25.22
C PHE A 90 -18.28 -15.95 23.78
N LYS A 91 -19.42 -15.71 23.14
CA LYS A 91 -19.69 -16.04 21.74
C LYS A 91 -19.63 -14.78 20.88
N ASP A 92 -19.39 -14.98 19.58
CA ASP A 92 -19.39 -13.93 18.56
C ASP A 92 -18.43 -12.77 18.82
N VAL A 93 -17.28 -13.08 19.45
CA VAL A 93 -16.23 -12.10 19.71
C VAL A 93 -15.51 -11.79 18.39
N SER A 94 -15.46 -10.51 18.01
CA SER A 94 -14.74 -10.02 16.82
C SER A 94 -13.58 -9.13 17.27
N LEU A 95 -12.40 -9.35 16.70
CA LEU A 95 -11.16 -8.68 17.09
C LEU A 95 -10.75 -7.63 16.05
N ASN A 96 -10.48 -6.43 16.49
CA ASN A 96 -9.95 -5.37 15.65
C ASN A 96 -8.43 -5.47 15.52
N LEU A 97 -7.93 -5.20 14.34
CA LEU A 97 -6.51 -5.18 14.03
C LEU A 97 -5.76 -4.20 14.97
N GLY A 98 -4.68 -4.67 15.57
CA GLY A 98 -3.83 -3.88 16.45
C GLY A 98 -4.43 -3.56 17.83
N GLU A 99 -5.60 -4.11 18.16
CA GLU A 99 -6.25 -3.89 19.45
C GLU A 99 -6.29 -5.16 20.30
N SER A 100 -6.22 -5.01 21.62
CA SER A 100 -6.45 -6.10 22.57
C SER A 100 -7.80 -5.89 23.26
N GLN A 101 -8.75 -6.80 23.01
CA GLN A 101 -10.09 -6.72 23.59
C GLN A 101 -10.08 -7.21 25.04
N ASN A 102 -10.70 -6.43 25.94
CA ASN A 102 -10.83 -6.82 27.34
C ASN A 102 -12.06 -7.74 27.53
N LEU A 103 -11.82 -8.95 28.05
CA LEU A 103 -12.84 -9.95 28.36
C LEU A 103 -12.72 -10.39 29.83
N SER A 104 -12.80 -9.46 30.77
CA SER A 104 -12.80 -9.76 32.20
C SER A 104 -14.11 -10.42 32.61
N CYS A 105 -14.04 -11.38 33.56
CA CYS A 105 -15.22 -12.08 34.04
C CYS A 105 -15.09 -12.54 35.48
N SER A 106 -16.26 -12.84 36.10
CA SER A 106 -16.35 -13.53 37.38
C SER A 106 -16.89 -14.94 37.14
N LEU A 107 -16.23 -15.95 37.70
CA LEU A 107 -16.68 -17.34 37.74
C LEU A 107 -17.51 -17.58 38.98
N GLN A 108 -18.50 -18.47 38.87
CA GLN A 108 -19.32 -18.92 40.01
C GLN A 108 -18.86 -20.31 40.41
N GLU A 109 -18.76 -20.57 41.71
CA GLU A 109 -18.46 -21.91 42.25
C GLU A 109 -19.59 -22.88 41.86
N ASP A 110 -19.23 -24.04 41.37
CA ASP A 110 -20.17 -25.06 40.98
C ASP A 110 -20.47 -25.99 42.13
N ALA A 111 -21.63 -25.79 42.78
CA ALA A 111 -22.09 -26.67 43.84
C ALA A 111 -22.85 -27.91 43.29
N ARG A 112 -23.41 -27.88 42.10
CA ARG A 112 -24.10 -29.00 41.41
C ARG A 112 -24.41 -28.65 39.97
N GLU A 113 -24.00 -29.48 39.03
CA GLU A 113 -24.27 -29.48 37.57
C GLU A 113 -23.63 -28.35 36.72
N LEU A 114 -22.90 -28.81 35.70
CA LEU A 114 -22.23 -28.00 34.68
C LEU A 114 -23.25 -27.23 33.80
N GLN A 115 -23.63 -26.03 34.16
CA GLN A 115 -24.34 -25.11 33.28
C GLN A 115 -23.37 -24.10 32.67
N GLU A 116 -23.32 -24.07 31.35
CA GLU A 116 -22.52 -23.10 30.60
C GLU A 116 -23.22 -21.72 30.65
N VAL A 117 -22.55 -20.69 31.19
CA VAL A 117 -23.05 -19.32 31.12
C VAL A 117 -22.59 -18.68 29.81
N VAL A 118 -23.52 -18.43 28.91
CA VAL A 118 -23.25 -17.81 27.60
C VAL A 118 -23.44 -16.29 27.70
N VAL A 119 -22.44 -15.55 27.27
CA VAL A 119 -22.50 -14.08 27.16
C VAL A 119 -22.22 -13.69 25.70
N SER A 120 -23.11 -12.89 25.09
CA SER A 120 -22.84 -12.29 23.78
C SER A 120 -21.73 -11.23 23.95
N GLY A 121 -20.66 -11.40 23.18
CA GLY A 121 -19.49 -10.50 23.25
C GLY A 121 -19.76 -9.18 22.56
N LYS A 122 -20.33 -8.19 23.25
CA LYS A 122 -20.29 -6.80 22.74
C LYS A 122 -18.90 -6.21 23.04
N ALA A 123 -18.33 -5.52 22.04
CA ALA A 123 -17.08 -4.80 22.20
C ALA A 123 -17.18 -3.83 23.39
N GLY A 124 -16.46 -4.15 24.47
CA GLY A 124 -16.26 -3.21 25.59
C GLY A 124 -15.30 -2.10 25.17
N LEU A 125 -15.31 -0.99 25.89
CA LEU A 125 -14.32 0.07 25.71
C LEU A 125 -12.90 -0.52 25.90
N ASN A 126 -12.10 -0.46 24.83
CA ASN A 126 -10.72 -0.96 24.84
C ASN A 126 -9.84 0.03 25.64
N GLY A 127 -9.54 -0.28 26.89
CA GLY A 127 -8.69 0.54 27.76
C GLY A 127 -7.21 0.60 27.32
N THR A 128 -6.83 -0.18 26.31
CA THR A 128 -5.46 -0.23 25.76
C THR A 128 -5.29 0.54 24.45
N LYS A 129 -6.36 1.16 23.94
CA LYS A 129 -6.29 1.95 22.71
C LYS A 129 -5.51 3.24 22.95
N THR A 130 -4.35 3.37 22.33
CA THR A 130 -3.51 4.56 22.37
C THR A 130 -3.55 5.26 21.01
N GLY A 131 -3.83 6.57 20.99
CA GLY A 131 -3.94 7.36 19.76
C GLY A 131 -5.29 7.26 19.05
N ALA A 132 -5.41 7.98 17.93
CA ALA A 132 -6.60 7.98 17.07
C ALA A 132 -6.49 6.88 16.02
N ALA A 133 -7.03 5.71 16.33
CA ALA A 133 -7.08 4.58 15.40
C ALA A 133 -8.53 4.25 15.03
N GLN A 134 -8.75 3.93 13.76
CA GLN A 134 -10.02 3.45 13.22
C GLN A 134 -9.79 2.12 12.50
N SER A 135 -10.52 1.08 12.89
CA SER A 135 -10.51 -0.21 12.22
C SER A 135 -11.77 -0.38 11.38
N ILE A 136 -11.62 -0.84 10.15
CA ILE A 136 -12.68 -1.06 9.17
C ILE A 136 -12.56 -2.50 8.69
N ASN A 137 -13.59 -3.31 8.88
CA ASN A 137 -13.58 -4.73 8.53
C ASN A 137 -14.04 -4.98 7.08
N ALA A 138 -13.90 -6.23 6.61
CA ALA A 138 -14.24 -6.64 5.25
C ALA A 138 -15.71 -6.37 4.88
N GLN A 139 -16.65 -6.54 5.82
CA GLN A 139 -18.06 -6.27 5.58
C GLN A 139 -18.30 -4.77 5.37
N GLN A 140 -17.73 -3.91 6.22
CA GLN A 140 -17.83 -2.47 6.06
C GLN A 140 -17.20 -1.99 4.75
N ILE A 141 -16.07 -2.61 4.34
CA ILE A 141 -15.42 -2.33 3.06
C ILE A 141 -16.34 -2.68 1.88
N ALA A 142 -16.99 -3.85 1.94
CA ALA A 142 -17.88 -4.34 0.88
C ALA A 142 -19.19 -3.52 0.75
N GLU A 143 -19.70 -3.01 1.88
CA GLU A 143 -20.92 -2.20 1.92
C GLU A 143 -20.68 -0.73 1.56
N MET A 144 -19.42 -0.31 1.52
CA MET A 144 -19.07 1.09 1.29
C MET A 144 -19.14 1.45 -0.20
N PRO A 145 -19.85 2.51 -0.57
CA PRO A 145 -19.80 3.01 -1.93
C PRO A 145 -18.41 3.57 -2.23
N SER A 146 -17.73 2.98 -3.19
CA SER A 146 -16.41 3.40 -3.66
C SER A 146 -16.46 3.69 -5.15
N ILE A 147 -15.97 4.86 -5.57
CA ILE A 147 -15.94 5.27 -6.98
C ILE A 147 -14.71 4.68 -7.65
N SER A 148 -13.55 4.77 -7.00
CA SER A 148 -12.28 4.34 -7.58
C SER A 148 -11.82 2.97 -7.10
N HIS A 149 -12.57 2.32 -6.19
CA HIS A 149 -12.20 1.08 -5.50
C HIS A 149 -10.79 1.15 -4.93
N SER A 150 -10.52 2.23 -4.22
CA SER A 150 -9.19 2.56 -3.74
C SER A 150 -9.13 2.62 -2.22
N ILE A 151 -7.94 2.38 -1.68
CA ILE A 151 -7.68 2.57 -0.26
C ILE A 151 -7.95 4.02 0.17
N ALA A 152 -7.73 4.98 -0.74
CA ALA A 152 -8.05 6.38 -0.48
C ALA A 152 -9.55 6.61 -0.26
N ASP A 153 -10.42 5.85 -0.94
CA ASP A 153 -11.87 5.94 -0.72
C ASP A 153 -12.26 5.47 0.69
N ILE A 154 -11.60 4.42 1.19
CA ILE A 154 -11.79 3.94 2.56
C ILE A 154 -11.22 4.94 3.57
N ALA A 155 -10.02 5.46 3.30
CA ALA A 155 -9.35 6.39 4.20
C ALA A 155 -10.15 7.68 4.44
N ARG A 156 -10.96 8.13 3.45
CA ARG A 156 -11.88 9.27 3.58
C ARG A 156 -12.92 9.13 4.69
N MET A 157 -13.22 7.92 5.14
CA MET A 157 -14.14 7.71 6.26
C MET A 157 -13.57 8.20 7.59
N ASN A 158 -12.26 8.40 7.66
CA ASN A 158 -11.63 9.02 8.81
C ASN A 158 -11.62 10.54 8.63
N ALA A 159 -12.22 11.27 9.57
CA ALA A 159 -12.35 12.73 9.51
C ALA A 159 -10.99 13.48 9.50
N GLN A 160 -9.91 12.81 9.91
CA GLN A 160 -8.56 13.37 9.91
C GLN A 160 -7.79 13.09 8.61
N VAL A 161 -8.41 12.41 7.65
CA VAL A 161 -7.80 12.08 6.36
C VAL A 161 -8.42 12.89 5.24
N SER A 162 -7.61 13.69 4.59
CA SER A 162 -7.95 14.39 3.35
C SER A 162 -7.32 13.66 2.16
N THR A 163 -8.06 13.51 1.07
CA THR A 163 -7.56 12.82 -0.14
C THR A 163 -7.67 13.72 -1.36
N ASN A 164 -6.66 13.67 -2.22
CA ASN A 164 -6.74 14.25 -3.55
C ASN A 164 -7.37 13.22 -4.51
N GLY A 165 -8.55 13.54 -5.03
CA GLY A 165 -9.34 12.63 -5.88
C GLY A 165 -8.66 12.23 -7.20
N GLN A 166 -7.76 13.06 -7.73
CA GLN A 166 -7.06 12.78 -9.00
C GLN A 166 -5.82 11.91 -8.80
N SER A 167 -5.04 12.16 -7.76
CA SER A 167 -3.76 11.48 -7.53
C SER A 167 -3.86 10.33 -6.53
N GLY A 168 -4.94 10.24 -5.76
CA GLY A 168 -5.06 9.30 -4.64
C GLY A 168 -4.13 9.63 -3.47
N ALA A 169 -3.48 10.80 -3.48
CA ALA A 169 -2.64 11.24 -2.37
C ALA A 169 -3.48 11.47 -1.11
N MET A 170 -2.97 10.97 0.02
CA MET A 170 -3.64 11.06 1.32
C MET A 170 -2.83 11.93 2.27
N SER A 171 -3.48 12.92 2.89
CA SER A 171 -2.92 13.73 3.96
C SER A 171 -3.58 13.36 5.27
N PHE A 172 -2.79 13.02 6.28
CA PHE A 172 -3.24 12.71 7.63
C PHE A 172 -2.97 13.92 8.52
N ALA A 173 -4.01 14.47 9.10
CA ALA A 173 -3.94 15.65 9.96
C ALA A 173 -3.14 16.82 9.35
N GLY A 174 -3.22 17.00 8.02
CA GLY A 174 -2.50 18.06 7.30
C GLY A 174 -1.06 17.76 6.91
N THR A 175 -0.53 16.57 7.23
CA THR A 175 0.85 16.19 6.85
C THR A 175 0.94 15.80 5.38
N ASN A 176 2.13 15.97 4.78
CA ASN A 176 2.37 15.55 3.40
C ASN A 176 2.29 14.01 3.28
N ASN A 177 1.72 13.51 2.19
CA ASN A 177 1.56 12.09 1.90
C ASN A 177 2.87 11.28 1.94
N ARG A 178 4.02 11.88 1.68
CA ARG A 178 5.35 11.24 1.74
C ARG A 178 5.75 10.81 3.15
N TYR A 179 5.10 11.36 4.17
CA TYR A 179 5.36 11.04 5.58
C TYR A 179 4.39 10.01 6.16
N ASN A 180 3.55 9.41 5.32
CA ASN A 180 2.63 8.36 5.70
C ASN A 180 3.27 6.99 5.54
N SER A 181 2.77 6.00 6.29
CA SER A 181 3.12 4.60 6.14
C SER A 181 1.94 3.83 5.55
N PHE A 182 2.23 3.00 4.56
CA PHE A 182 1.28 2.06 3.99
C PHE A 182 1.82 0.64 4.06
N GLN A 183 1.11 -0.24 4.74
CA GLN A 183 1.55 -1.59 5.05
C GLN A 183 0.48 -2.63 4.71
N ILE A 184 0.92 -3.78 4.17
CA ILE A 184 0.05 -4.92 3.86
C ILE A 184 0.65 -6.17 4.50
N ASP A 185 -0.09 -6.80 5.42
CA ASP A 185 0.38 -7.94 6.23
C ASP A 185 1.77 -7.67 6.82
N GLY A 186 1.96 -6.46 7.36
CA GLY A 186 3.20 -6.05 7.97
C GLY A 186 4.36 -5.78 7.01
N VAL A 187 4.15 -5.75 5.70
CA VAL A 187 5.17 -5.37 4.72
C VAL A 187 4.97 -3.93 4.29
N MET A 188 6.01 -3.12 4.39
CA MET A 188 5.99 -1.75 3.93
C MET A 188 5.89 -1.69 2.40
N ASN A 189 4.93 -0.90 1.91
CA ASN A 189 4.70 -0.66 0.49
C ASN A 189 4.87 0.81 0.12
N ASN A 190 5.63 1.55 0.90
CA ASN A 190 5.92 2.95 0.64
C ASN A 190 6.84 3.11 -0.57
N ASP A 191 6.63 4.18 -1.31
CA ASP A 191 7.61 4.68 -2.27
C ASP A 191 8.74 5.42 -1.53
N VAL A 192 9.82 4.71 -1.27
CA VAL A 192 10.96 5.25 -0.51
C VAL A 192 11.74 6.35 -1.25
N PHE A 193 11.61 6.44 -2.58
CA PHE A 193 12.18 7.52 -3.39
C PHE A 193 11.27 8.76 -3.46
N GLY A 194 9.99 8.64 -3.05
CA GLY A 194 9.04 9.74 -3.07
C GLY A 194 8.66 10.23 -4.47
N LEU A 195 8.68 9.34 -5.46
CA LEU A 195 8.36 9.64 -6.85
C LEU A 195 6.86 9.56 -7.14
N THR A 196 6.10 8.87 -6.28
CA THR A 196 4.67 8.67 -6.46
C THR A 196 3.85 9.72 -5.70
N GLN A 197 2.76 10.16 -6.32
CA GLN A 197 1.86 11.13 -5.67
C GLN A 197 1.03 10.49 -4.54
N ASN A 198 0.70 9.20 -4.65
CA ASN A 198 -0.06 8.48 -3.63
C ASN A 198 0.82 7.88 -2.52
N GLY A 199 2.15 7.98 -2.63
CA GLY A 199 3.11 7.52 -1.63
C GLY A 199 3.35 6.00 -1.60
N SER A 200 2.79 5.23 -2.55
CA SER A 200 2.93 3.77 -2.59
C SER A 200 3.60 3.26 -3.86
N ASN A 201 4.22 2.09 -3.79
CA ASN A 201 4.78 1.40 -4.96
C ASN A 201 3.71 1.18 -6.03
N GLY A 202 4.07 1.35 -7.31
CA GLY A 202 3.16 1.27 -8.44
C GLY A 202 2.30 2.52 -8.69
N GLY A 203 2.35 3.52 -7.81
CA GLY A 203 1.54 4.74 -7.89
C GLY A 203 1.81 5.58 -9.14
N GLN A 204 3.05 5.62 -9.65
CA GLN A 204 3.35 6.28 -10.92
C GLN A 204 2.66 5.60 -12.12
N ALA A 205 2.41 4.28 -12.03
CA ALA A 205 1.64 3.54 -13.04
C ALA A 205 0.13 3.61 -12.81
N GLY A 206 -0.34 4.45 -11.90
CA GLY A 206 -1.76 4.61 -11.58
C GLY A 206 -2.41 3.40 -10.92
N SER A 207 -1.61 2.49 -10.34
CA SER A 207 -2.08 1.27 -9.67
C SER A 207 -1.93 1.37 -8.16
N GLN A 208 -2.70 0.54 -7.47
CA GLN A 208 -2.60 0.33 -6.04
C GLN A 208 -1.91 -1.00 -5.75
N PRO A 209 -1.22 -1.13 -4.60
CA PRO A 209 -0.41 -2.31 -4.30
C PRO A 209 -1.24 -3.55 -3.92
N VAL A 210 -2.55 -3.43 -3.75
CA VAL A 210 -3.43 -4.53 -3.36
C VAL A 210 -4.81 -4.39 -3.99
N SER A 211 -5.51 -5.52 -4.20
CA SER A 211 -6.94 -5.52 -4.55
C SER A 211 -7.78 -5.36 -3.28
N MET A 212 -8.81 -4.52 -3.34
CA MET A 212 -9.72 -4.26 -2.23
C MET A 212 -10.46 -5.53 -1.76
N GLU A 213 -10.80 -6.42 -2.69
CA GLU A 213 -11.47 -7.68 -2.41
C GLU A 213 -10.64 -8.66 -1.55
N THR A 214 -9.33 -8.44 -1.48
CA THR A 214 -8.44 -9.31 -0.71
C THR A 214 -8.28 -8.88 0.74
N ILE A 215 -8.80 -7.71 1.11
CA ILE A 215 -8.59 -7.13 2.42
C ILE A 215 -9.59 -7.68 3.43
N GLU A 216 -9.09 -8.19 4.56
CA GLU A 216 -9.88 -8.62 5.70
C GLU A 216 -10.20 -7.44 6.63
N GLN A 217 -9.18 -6.61 6.90
CA GLN A 217 -9.34 -5.46 7.77
C GLN A 217 -8.30 -4.39 7.44
N ILE A 218 -8.70 -3.13 7.57
CA ILE A 218 -7.81 -1.96 7.49
C ILE A 218 -7.87 -1.24 8.83
N GLN A 219 -6.70 -0.88 9.33
CA GLN A 219 -6.55 0.05 10.45
C GLN A 219 -5.90 1.34 9.96
N ILE A 220 -6.54 2.45 10.26
CA ILE A 220 -6.04 3.80 9.99
C ILE A 220 -5.61 4.39 11.32
N ASN A 221 -4.33 4.70 11.45
CA ASN A 221 -3.73 5.28 12.65
C ASN A 221 -3.25 6.69 12.36
N VAL A 222 -3.64 7.63 13.21
CA VAL A 222 -3.11 8.99 13.19
C VAL A 222 -2.35 9.20 14.50
N ALA A 223 -1.04 9.44 14.41
CA ALA A 223 -0.15 9.61 15.56
C ALA A 223 -0.24 8.46 16.60
N PRO A 224 0.06 7.20 16.23
CA PRO A 224 0.06 6.09 17.18
C PRO A 224 1.19 6.24 18.21
N PHE A 225 0.92 5.82 19.47
CA PHE A 225 1.91 5.76 20.54
C PHE A 225 2.54 4.37 20.71
N ASP A 226 2.18 3.41 19.87
CA ASP A 226 2.76 2.07 19.88
C ASP A 226 4.17 2.12 19.28
N VAL A 227 5.19 1.77 20.07
CA VAL A 227 6.59 1.76 19.63
C VAL A 227 6.86 0.79 18.47
N ARG A 228 5.96 -0.18 18.26
CA ARG A 228 5.99 -1.08 17.10
C ARG A 228 5.54 -0.39 15.82
N GLN A 229 5.02 0.83 15.87
CA GLN A 229 4.61 1.59 14.70
C GLN A 229 5.50 2.80 14.51
N GLY A 230 6.28 2.81 13.45
CA GLY A 230 7.22 3.89 13.17
C GLY A 230 7.50 4.04 11.67
N GLY A 231 8.51 4.86 11.30
CA GLY A 231 8.86 5.18 9.92
C GLY A 231 8.01 6.22 9.27
N PHE A 232 7.19 6.90 10.05
CA PHE A 232 6.31 7.94 9.54
C PHE A 232 6.07 9.02 10.60
N THR A 233 5.72 10.20 10.15
CA THR A 233 5.34 11.33 11.00
C THR A 233 3.92 11.81 10.72
N GLY A 234 3.29 11.28 9.68
CA GLY A 234 1.88 11.49 9.34
C GLY A 234 0.98 10.43 9.95
N GLY A 235 0.27 9.70 9.10
CA GLY A 235 -0.55 8.57 9.51
C GLY A 235 -0.05 7.26 8.93
N ALA A 236 -0.59 6.16 9.46
CA ALA A 236 -0.33 4.82 8.97
C ALA A 236 -1.63 4.13 8.55
N ILE A 237 -1.57 3.43 7.43
CA ILE A 237 -2.60 2.49 6.99
C ILE A 237 -2.01 1.10 7.06
N ASN A 238 -2.56 0.27 7.95
CA ASN A 238 -2.23 -1.13 8.08
C ASN A 238 -3.38 -1.96 7.50
N ALA A 239 -3.12 -2.71 6.45
CA ALA A 239 -4.07 -3.63 5.85
C ALA A 239 -3.66 -5.07 6.11
N VAL A 240 -4.61 -5.93 6.45
CA VAL A 240 -4.40 -7.37 6.58
C VAL A 240 -5.26 -8.07 5.54
N THR A 241 -4.66 -9.02 4.82
CA THR A 241 -5.35 -9.77 3.78
C THR A 241 -6.14 -10.94 4.34
N LYS A 242 -7.20 -11.32 3.64
CA LYS A 242 -8.00 -12.50 3.92
C LYS A 242 -7.15 -13.76 3.99
N SER A 243 -7.63 -14.73 4.70
CA SER A 243 -7.01 -16.04 4.87
C SER A 243 -8.03 -17.15 4.65
N GLY A 244 -7.56 -18.35 4.32
CA GLY A 244 -8.42 -19.52 4.22
C GLY A 244 -9.06 -19.93 5.54
N THR A 245 -10.16 -20.68 5.45
CA THR A 245 -10.92 -21.22 6.58
C THR A 245 -11.19 -22.71 6.38
N ASN A 246 -11.93 -23.36 7.29
CA ASN A 246 -12.30 -24.77 7.17
C ASN A 246 -13.36 -25.06 6.08
N VAL A 247 -13.93 -24.01 5.50
CA VAL A 247 -14.89 -24.07 4.40
C VAL A 247 -14.30 -23.36 3.21
N PHE A 248 -14.43 -23.93 2.02
CA PHE A 248 -14.07 -23.23 0.79
C PHE A 248 -15.00 -22.04 0.59
N HIS A 249 -14.43 -20.89 0.32
CA HIS A 249 -15.14 -19.66 -0.01
C HIS A 249 -14.36 -18.91 -1.07
N GLY A 250 -15.07 -18.16 -1.88
CA GLY A 250 -14.49 -17.35 -2.92
C GLY A 250 -15.49 -16.35 -3.47
N SER A 251 -14.98 -15.41 -4.23
CA SER A 251 -15.78 -14.43 -4.96
C SER A 251 -15.27 -14.32 -6.39
N ALA A 252 -16.15 -13.98 -7.30
CA ALA A 252 -15.81 -13.52 -8.63
C ALA A 252 -16.59 -12.23 -8.87
N TYR A 253 -15.93 -11.23 -9.42
CA TYR A 253 -16.53 -9.93 -9.64
C TYR A 253 -16.12 -9.36 -10.99
N PHE A 254 -16.97 -8.54 -11.53
CA PHE A 254 -16.76 -7.75 -12.72
C PHE A 254 -17.37 -6.37 -12.50
N ASP A 255 -16.54 -5.33 -12.66
CA ASP A 255 -16.96 -3.95 -12.65
C ASP A 255 -16.69 -3.35 -14.02
N GLY A 256 -17.60 -2.55 -14.53
CA GLY A 256 -17.46 -1.86 -15.78
C GLY A 256 -18.05 -0.47 -15.73
N ASN A 257 -17.35 0.48 -16.31
CA ASN A 257 -17.84 1.84 -16.52
C ASN A 257 -17.52 2.30 -17.94
N ASN A 258 -18.39 3.11 -18.51
CA ASN A 258 -18.17 3.80 -19.79
C ASN A 258 -18.95 5.13 -19.80
N GLU A 259 -18.72 5.93 -20.84
CA GLU A 259 -19.37 7.23 -21.03
C GLU A 259 -20.91 7.17 -21.02
N SER A 260 -21.50 6.02 -21.34
CA SER A 260 -22.97 5.85 -21.35
C SER A 260 -23.56 5.66 -19.97
N LEU A 261 -22.76 5.21 -19.00
CA LEU A 261 -23.13 4.99 -17.60
C LEU A 261 -22.86 6.22 -16.73
N VAL A 262 -22.03 7.16 -17.22
CA VAL A 262 -21.83 8.46 -16.59
C VAL A 262 -22.91 9.42 -17.05
N GLY A 263 -23.39 10.32 -16.20
CA GLY A 263 -24.39 11.32 -16.57
C GLY A 263 -23.89 12.17 -17.75
N ARG A 264 -24.66 12.20 -18.83
CA ARG A 264 -24.23 12.86 -20.09
C ARG A 264 -24.08 14.36 -20.00
N HIS A 265 -24.83 14.98 -19.08
CA HIS A 265 -24.88 16.44 -18.93
C HIS A 265 -24.98 16.82 -17.47
N TYR A 266 -24.26 17.81 -17.07
CA TYR A 266 -24.42 18.47 -15.78
C TYR A 266 -24.59 19.97 -15.97
N LYS A 267 -25.32 20.62 -15.09
CA LYS A 267 -25.55 22.05 -15.14
C LYS A 267 -24.30 22.78 -14.61
N MET A 268 -23.75 23.62 -15.47
CA MET A 268 -22.60 24.46 -15.09
C MET A 268 -23.04 25.64 -14.20
N GLN A 269 -22.09 26.32 -13.58
CA GLN A 269 -22.37 27.47 -12.70
C GLN A 269 -23.07 28.63 -13.41
N ASP A 270 -22.81 28.79 -14.72
CA ASP A 270 -23.44 29.79 -15.58
C ASP A 270 -24.86 29.40 -16.05
N GLY A 271 -25.35 28.23 -15.62
CA GLY A 271 -26.65 27.72 -15.98
C GLY A 271 -26.72 26.93 -17.29
N THR A 272 -25.61 26.87 -18.04
CA THR A 272 -25.52 26.08 -19.28
C THR A 272 -25.38 24.59 -18.98
N MET A 273 -25.68 23.74 -19.97
CA MET A 273 -25.44 22.29 -19.86
C MET A 273 -24.06 21.97 -20.40
N SER A 274 -23.33 21.11 -19.70
CA SER A 274 -22.03 20.61 -20.18
C SER A 274 -22.18 19.82 -21.47
N ASN A 275 -21.09 19.70 -22.25
CA ASN A 275 -21.00 18.71 -23.31
C ASN A 275 -21.11 17.29 -22.74
N PRO A 276 -21.56 16.30 -23.56
CA PRO A 276 -21.47 14.90 -23.17
C PRO A 276 -20.03 14.52 -22.80
N TYR A 277 -19.88 13.59 -21.85
CA TYR A 277 -18.58 13.01 -21.58
C TYR A 277 -18.02 12.33 -22.82
N ASP A 278 -16.72 12.49 -23.02
CA ASP A 278 -16.00 11.78 -24.07
C ASP A 278 -15.94 10.27 -23.79
N LYS A 279 -15.56 9.49 -24.80
CA LYS A 279 -15.44 8.04 -24.67
C LYS A 279 -14.45 7.68 -23.56
N GLU A 280 -14.94 7.09 -22.49
CA GLU A 280 -14.11 6.49 -21.47
C GLU A 280 -14.52 5.02 -21.28
N LYS A 281 -13.57 4.21 -20.86
CA LYS A 281 -13.84 2.81 -20.55
C LYS A 281 -13.00 2.37 -19.37
N GLU A 282 -13.65 1.87 -18.35
CA GLU A 282 -13.01 1.15 -17.26
C GLU A 282 -13.60 -0.26 -17.17
N THR A 283 -12.74 -1.26 -17.09
CA THR A 283 -13.14 -2.64 -16.82
C THR A 283 -12.24 -3.22 -15.74
N ARG A 284 -12.84 -3.89 -14.79
CA ARG A 284 -12.14 -4.63 -13.74
C ARG A 284 -12.80 -5.98 -13.58
N PHE A 285 -12.02 -7.03 -13.53
CA PHE A 285 -12.50 -8.34 -13.13
C PHE A 285 -11.49 -9.01 -12.22
N GLY A 286 -11.98 -9.84 -11.34
CA GLY A 286 -11.13 -10.59 -10.44
C GLY A 286 -11.86 -11.73 -9.77
N PHE A 287 -11.08 -12.53 -9.06
CA PHE A 287 -11.60 -13.60 -8.23
C PHE A 287 -10.74 -13.79 -6.98
N THR A 288 -11.36 -14.34 -5.96
CA THR A 288 -10.69 -14.82 -4.75
C THR A 288 -11.11 -16.25 -4.48
N LEU A 289 -10.22 -17.03 -3.89
CA LEU A 289 -10.50 -18.40 -3.45
C LEU A 289 -9.71 -18.69 -2.19
N GLY A 290 -10.37 -19.15 -1.15
CA GLY A 290 -9.75 -19.57 0.10
C GLY A 290 -10.38 -20.84 0.63
N GLY A 291 -9.60 -21.63 1.39
CA GLY A 291 -10.08 -22.85 1.97
C GLY A 291 -9.00 -23.65 2.69
N PRO A 292 -9.34 -24.84 3.21
CA PRO A 292 -8.41 -25.71 3.88
C PRO A 292 -7.65 -26.58 2.89
N ILE A 293 -6.32 -26.64 3.04
CA ILE A 293 -5.52 -27.75 2.53
C ILE A 293 -5.62 -28.92 3.52
N ILE A 294 -5.50 -28.60 4.81
CA ILE A 294 -5.74 -29.54 5.92
C ILE A 294 -6.62 -28.82 6.94
N LYS A 295 -7.83 -29.36 7.20
CA LYS A 295 -8.77 -28.75 8.15
C LYS A 295 -8.12 -28.49 9.52
N ASN A 296 -8.43 -27.36 10.10
CA ASN A 296 -7.92 -26.83 11.38
C ASN A 296 -6.39 -26.56 11.39
N LYS A 297 -5.66 -26.89 10.32
CA LYS A 297 -4.19 -26.90 10.35
C LYS A 297 -3.54 -26.06 9.26
N LEU A 298 -3.89 -26.26 7.99
CA LEU A 298 -3.24 -25.60 6.86
C LEU A 298 -4.28 -25.04 5.90
N PHE A 299 -4.17 -23.76 5.63
CA PHE A 299 -5.12 -23.01 4.81
C PHE A 299 -4.40 -22.27 3.69
N PHE A 300 -5.12 -22.00 2.61
CA PHE A 300 -4.66 -21.13 1.55
C PHE A 300 -5.69 -20.05 1.24
N PHE A 301 -5.20 -18.95 0.70
CA PHE A 301 -6.00 -17.91 0.09
C PHE A 301 -5.28 -17.41 -1.17
N ALA A 302 -5.98 -17.37 -2.30
CA ALA A 302 -5.47 -16.92 -3.59
C ALA A 302 -6.38 -15.85 -4.17
N ASN A 303 -5.81 -14.92 -4.92
CA ASN A 303 -6.56 -13.87 -5.61
C ASN A 303 -5.90 -13.50 -6.94
N TYR A 304 -6.74 -12.97 -7.84
CA TYR A 304 -6.30 -12.30 -9.06
C TYR A 304 -7.25 -11.16 -9.40
N GLU A 305 -6.71 -10.03 -9.88
CA GLU A 305 -7.45 -8.89 -10.40
C GLU A 305 -6.78 -8.35 -11.65
N ASN A 306 -7.58 -8.02 -12.67
CA ASN A 306 -7.14 -7.28 -13.85
C ASN A 306 -7.97 -6.00 -13.98
N THR A 307 -7.31 -4.87 -14.19
CA THR A 307 -7.93 -3.57 -14.40
C THR A 307 -7.41 -2.95 -15.68
N ASN A 308 -8.31 -2.48 -16.53
CA ASN A 308 -8.01 -1.70 -17.73
C ASN A 308 -8.84 -0.44 -17.72
N LYS A 309 -8.16 0.71 -17.84
CA LYS A 309 -8.79 2.04 -17.94
C LYS A 309 -8.29 2.73 -19.21
N SER A 310 -9.21 3.34 -19.93
CA SER A 310 -8.90 4.16 -21.11
C SER A 310 -9.73 5.43 -21.01
N TYR A 311 -9.05 6.57 -21.14
CA TYR A 311 -9.66 7.90 -21.14
C TYR A 311 -9.24 8.62 -22.42
N PRO A 312 -10.13 9.36 -23.09
CA PRO A 312 -9.76 10.10 -24.28
C PRO A 312 -8.79 11.22 -23.93
N THR A 313 -7.91 11.52 -24.85
CA THR A 313 -7.13 12.75 -24.81
C THR A 313 -8.05 13.90 -25.17
N GLN A 314 -8.29 14.81 -24.23
CA GLN A 314 -9.23 15.92 -24.40
C GLN A 314 -8.80 16.89 -25.51
N TYR A 315 -7.50 17.07 -25.69
CA TYR A 315 -6.92 17.97 -26.69
C TYR A 315 -5.85 17.25 -27.49
N SER A 316 -6.04 17.19 -28.78
CA SER A 316 -5.13 16.65 -29.79
C SER A 316 -5.03 17.61 -30.98
N PHE A 317 -4.25 17.28 -31.96
CA PHE A 317 -4.16 18.07 -33.21
C PHE A 317 -5.55 18.33 -33.80
N GLY A 318 -5.88 19.58 -34.09
CA GLY A 318 -7.17 20.00 -34.64
C GLY A 318 -8.34 20.06 -33.65
N SER A 319 -8.11 19.85 -32.33
CA SER A 319 -9.18 19.93 -31.34
C SER A 319 -9.66 21.37 -31.14
N GLU A 320 -10.99 21.55 -31.17
CA GLU A 320 -11.63 22.81 -30.85
C GLU A 320 -11.37 23.22 -29.39
N GLY A 321 -11.13 24.51 -29.13
CA GLY A 321 -10.84 25.02 -27.80
C GLY A 321 -9.40 24.79 -27.31
N ALA A 322 -8.54 24.17 -28.11
CA ALA A 322 -7.10 24.12 -27.83
C ALA A 322 -6.49 25.54 -27.88
N LYS A 323 -5.50 25.80 -27.02
CA LYS A 323 -4.79 27.08 -27.00
C LYS A 323 -3.64 27.17 -27.98
N PHE A 324 -3.15 26.04 -28.47
CA PHE A 324 -2.13 25.96 -29.51
C PHE A 324 -2.76 26.15 -30.89
N ASP A 325 -1.98 26.72 -31.83
CA ASP A 325 -2.35 26.86 -33.21
C ASP A 325 -1.95 25.58 -34.00
N SER A 326 -2.94 24.82 -34.47
CA SER A 326 -2.71 23.53 -35.14
C SER A 326 -2.06 23.69 -36.51
N ASP A 327 -2.41 24.73 -37.25
CA ASP A 327 -1.86 24.95 -38.61
C ASP A 327 -0.38 25.35 -38.52
N LEU A 328 -0.05 26.25 -37.60
CA LEU A 328 1.33 26.62 -37.29
C LEU A 328 2.13 25.43 -36.73
N ALA A 329 1.52 24.61 -35.88
CA ALA A 329 2.14 23.39 -35.35
C ALA A 329 2.48 22.40 -36.49
N GLN A 330 1.59 22.26 -37.49
CA GLN A 330 1.86 21.40 -38.65
C GLN A 330 3.03 21.94 -39.47
N GLN A 331 3.11 23.26 -39.71
CA GLN A 331 4.23 23.87 -40.41
C GLN A 331 5.56 23.64 -39.70
N ILE A 332 5.55 23.74 -38.35
CA ILE A 332 6.71 23.44 -37.50
C ILE A 332 7.13 21.96 -37.66
N LEU A 333 6.19 21.03 -37.59
CA LEU A 333 6.48 19.60 -37.74
C LEU A 333 7.05 19.26 -39.10
N ASP A 334 6.51 19.85 -40.17
CA ASP A 334 6.99 19.63 -41.55
C ASP A 334 8.39 20.23 -41.76
N ALA A 335 8.66 21.41 -41.20
CA ALA A 335 9.99 22.00 -41.19
C ALA A 335 11.00 21.14 -40.41
N TYR A 336 10.60 20.62 -39.23
CA TYR A 336 11.46 19.74 -38.46
C TYR A 336 11.78 18.43 -39.21
N LYS A 337 10.83 17.85 -39.90
CA LYS A 337 11.05 16.68 -40.79
C LYS A 337 11.99 16.99 -41.93
N ALA A 338 11.91 18.20 -42.46
CA ALA A 338 12.82 18.63 -43.53
C ALA A 338 14.27 18.80 -43.02
N TRP A 339 14.46 19.32 -41.77
CA TRP A 339 15.79 19.43 -41.16
C TRP A 339 16.45 18.07 -40.95
N GLY A 340 15.71 17.07 -40.51
CA GLY A 340 16.25 15.72 -40.30
C GLY A 340 16.82 15.06 -41.55
N LYS A 341 16.56 15.63 -42.76
CA LYS A 341 17.10 15.14 -44.03
C LYS A 341 18.38 15.84 -44.47
N THR A 342 18.73 16.99 -43.89
CA THR A 342 19.78 17.88 -44.41
C THR A 342 21.03 17.97 -43.55
N ASP A 343 21.04 17.45 -42.33
CA ASP A 343 22.14 17.67 -41.42
C ASP A 343 23.12 16.49 -41.37
N ASP A 344 24.38 16.77 -41.69
CA ASP A 344 25.62 16.04 -41.43
C ASP A 344 25.85 14.67 -42.08
N GLY A 345 25.27 14.38 -43.24
CA GLY A 345 25.55 13.13 -43.98
C GLY A 345 25.24 11.86 -43.16
N GLY A 346 24.53 11.98 -42.06
CA GLY A 346 24.06 10.92 -41.19
C GLY A 346 22.56 10.67 -41.40
N ASN A 347 22.20 9.43 -41.48
CA ASN A 347 20.88 8.86 -41.75
C ASN A 347 19.78 9.15 -40.72
N TYR A 348 19.67 10.37 -40.18
CA TYR A 348 18.58 10.68 -39.23
C TYR A 348 17.37 11.20 -40.04
N GLU A 349 16.40 10.34 -40.24
CA GLU A 349 15.10 10.70 -40.79
C GLU A 349 14.03 10.75 -39.71
N TYR A 350 13.50 11.95 -39.43
CA TYR A 350 12.41 12.10 -38.48
C TYR A 350 11.05 11.92 -39.14
N ASN A 351 10.31 10.90 -38.74
CA ASN A 351 9.00 10.53 -39.27
C ASN A 351 7.87 10.64 -38.25
N GLY A 352 8.06 11.41 -37.18
CA GLY A 352 7.07 11.57 -36.10
C GLY A 352 5.73 12.12 -36.61
N THR A 353 4.67 11.75 -35.92
CA THR A 353 3.30 12.23 -36.13
C THR A 353 2.74 12.79 -34.83
N TRP A 354 1.65 13.53 -34.92
CA TRP A 354 0.97 14.00 -33.71
C TRP A 354 0.44 12.84 -32.88
N ALA A 355 0.50 13.00 -31.56
CA ALA A 355 -0.06 12.02 -30.64
C ALA A 355 -1.58 11.95 -30.80
N ASN A 356 -2.08 10.75 -31.06
CA ASN A 356 -3.50 10.45 -31.16
C ASN A 356 -3.77 9.12 -30.45
N LYS A 357 -3.59 9.12 -29.14
CA LYS A 357 -3.81 7.94 -28.29
C LYS A 357 -4.55 8.35 -27.03
N ASP A 358 -5.41 7.45 -26.58
CA ASP A 358 -6.07 7.59 -25.29
C ASP A 358 -5.09 7.35 -24.14
N LYS A 359 -5.26 8.06 -23.04
CA LYS A 359 -4.60 7.75 -21.79
C LYS A 359 -5.03 6.37 -21.35
N SER A 360 -4.09 5.47 -21.14
CA SER A 360 -4.37 4.11 -20.69
C SER A 360 -3.66 3.78 -19.39
N ILE A 361 -4.37 3.07 -18.51
CA ILE A 361 -3.85 2.49 -17.28
C ILE A 361 -4.25 1.02 -17.29
N LYS A 362 -3.28 0.14 -17.14
CA LYS A 362 -3.50 -1.31 -17.09
C LYS A 362 -2.80 -1.86 -15.85
N SER A 363 -3.47 -2.72 -15.10
CA SER A 363 -2.82 -3.41 -13.98
C SER A 363 -3.33 -4.84 -13.82
N GLN A 364 -2.41 -5.71 -13.44
CA GLN A 364 -2.68 -7.07 -13.02
C GLN A 364 -2.14 -7.25 -11.60
N LYS A 365 -2.95 -7.83 -10.72
CA LYS A 365 -2.58 -8.10 -9.35
C LYS A 365 -2.89 -9.56 -9.04
N GLY A 366 -2.02 -10.19 -8.28
CA GLY A 366 -2.23 -11.56 -7.84
C GLY A 366 -1.56 -11.80 -6.50
N GLY A 367 -2.03 -12.81 -5.78
CA GLY A 367 -1.47 -13.17 -4.50
C GLY A 367 -1.82 -14.58 -4.07
N LEU A 368 -0.94 -15.13 -3.23
CA LEU A 368 -1.12 -16.40 -2.56
C LEU A 368 -0.66 -16.27 -1.11
N LYS A 369 -1.49 -16.69 -0.17
CA LYS A 369 -1.21 -16.76 1.25
C LYS A 369 -1.43 -18.17 1.74
N LEU A 370 -0.52 -18.66 2.57
CA LEU A 370 -0.64 -19.93 3.29
C LEU A 370 -0.55 -19.65 4.77
N ASP A 371 -1.49 -20.20 5.54
CA ASP A 371 -1.54 -20.07 6.99
C ASP A 371 -1.46 -21.48 7.60
N TRP A 372 -0.48 -21.69 8.46
CA TRP A 372 -0.21 -22.97 9.08
C TRP A 372 -0.28 -22.91 10.61
N ASN A 373 -1.25 -23.56 11.19
CA ASN A 373 -1.30 -23.84 12.62
C ASN A 373 -0.37 -25.02 12.91
N ILE A 374 0.91 -24.74 13.21
CA ILE A 374 1.91 -25.78 13.51
C ILE A 374 1.44 -26.58 14.73
N ASN A 375 1.06 -25.87 15.79
CA ASN A 375 0.43 -26.36 17.01
C ASN A 375 -0.35 -25.23 17.71
N ASP A 376 -0.88 -25.44 18.90
CA ASP A 376 -1.65 -24.45 19.65
C ASP A 376 -0.82 -23.19 20.02
N PHE A 377 0.51 -23.32 20.05
CA PHE A 377 1.43 -22.25 20.48
C PHE A 377 2.14 -21.56 19.33
N ASN A 378 2.26 -22.22 18.18
CA ASN A 378 3.02 -21.69 17.03
C ASN A 378 2.14 -21.62 15.79
N LYS A 379 2.08 -20.43 15.20
CA LYS A 379 1.38 -20.15 13.94
C LYS A 379 2.39 -19.58 12.95
N PHE A 380 2.34 -20.05 11.73
CA PHE A 380 3.19 -19.57 10.65
C PHE A 380 2.35 -19.12 9.47
N SER A 381 2.69 -18.02 8.88
CA SER A 381 2.10 -17.58 7.61
C SER A 381 3.17 -17.21 6.60
N ILE A 382 2.89 -17.45 5.33
CA ILE A 382 3.69 -16.97 4.22
C ILE A 382 2.76 -16.38 3.15
N ARG A 383 3.15 -15.24 2.61
CA ARG A 383 2.43 -14.55 1.55
C ARG A 383 3.37 -14.16 0.42
N TRP A 384 2.89 -14.32 -0.79
CA TRP A 384 3.42 -13.69 -1.99
C TRP A 384 2.36 -12.84 -2.63
N SER A 385 2.70 -11.64 -3.08
CA SER A 385 1.86 -10.77 -3.91
C SER A 385 2.63 -10.21 -5.08
N TYR A 386 1.92 -9.98 -6.17
CA TYR A 386 2.43 -9.48 -7.42
C TYR A 386 1.53 -8.35 -7.96
N VAL A 387 2.15 -7.29 -8.43
CA VAL A 387 1.50 -6.19 -9.14
C VAL A 387 2.31 -5.88 -10.39
N ASP A 388 1.68 -5.92 -11.56
CA ASP A 388 2.23 -5.40 -12.82
C ASP A 388 1.30 -4.30 -13.31
N ALA A 389 1.82 -3.09 -13.44
CA ALA A 389 1.03 -1.93 -13.82
C ALA A 389 1.75 -1.11 -14.87
N LYS A 390 0.96 -0.53 -15.79
CA LYS A 390 1.44 0.28 -16.91
C LYS A 390 0.53 1.48 -17.12
N GLN A 391 1.13 2.62 -17.42
CA GLN A 391 0.43 3.85 -17.75
C GLN A 391 1.08 4.55 -18.92
N LEU A 392 0.27 4.98 -19.90
CA LEU A 392 0.73 5.86 -20.98
C LEU A 392 0.74 7.31 -20.48
N LEU A 393 1.88 7.95 -20.60
CA LEU A 393 2.16 9.33 -20.19
C LEU A 393 2.72 10.16 -21.34
N GLY A 394 2.90 11.46 -21.13
CA GLY A 394 3.41 12.38 -22.15
C GLY A 394 2.34 12.87 -23.14
N LEU A 395 1.05 12.63 -22.85
CA LEU A 395 -0.06 13.17 -23.63
C LEU A 395 -0.09 14.69 -23.54
N GLY A 396 -0.53 15.33 -24.64
CA GLY A 396 -0.78 16.76 -24.66
C GLY A 396 -1.96 17.21 -23.78
N GLY A 397 -2.19 18.51 -23.73
CA GLY A 397 -3.29 19.12 -22.99
C GLY A 397 -3.79 20.37 -23.72
N MET A 398 -4.68 21.15 -23.06
CA MET A 398 -5.28 22.36 -23.66
C MET A 398 -4.23 23.32 -24.26
N ALA A 399 -3.08 23.46 -23.61
CA ALA A 399 -2.01 24.36 -23.99
C ALA A 399 -0.75 23.66 -24.49
N SER A 400 -0.79 22.34 -24.75
CA SER A 400 0.38 21.60 -25.23
C SER A 400 -0.01 20.54 -26.25
N LEU A 401 0.65 20.55 -27.40
CA LEU A 401 0.52 19.55 -28.45
C LEU A 401 1.82 18.75 -28.54
N ASN A 402 1.73 17.43 -28.46
CA ASN A 402 2.89 16.55 -28.42
C ASN A 402 2.87 15.58 -29.62
N THR A 403 4.04 15.22 -30.13
CA THR A 403 4.17 14.14 -31.11
C THR A 403 4.04 12.75 -30.48
N ALA A 404 3.80 11.73 -31.26
CA ALA A 404 3.58 10.37 -30.80
C ALA A 404 4.82 9.76 -30.10
N ASP A 405 6.01 10.16 -30.48
CA ASP A 405 7.27 9.76 -29.89
C ASP A 405 7.60 10.50 -28.56
N HIS A 406 6.86 11.57 -28.26
CA HIS A 406 6.89 12.20 -26.93
C HIS A 406 6.19 11.37 -25.86
N LEU A 407 5.33 10.43 -26.27
CA LEU A 407 4.66 9.52 -25.38
C LEU A 407 5.64 8.48 -24.83
N TYR A 408 5.47 8.13 -23.57
CA TYR A 408 6.20 7.02 -22.94
C TYR A 408 5.28 6.15 -22.10
N GLU A 409 5.56 4.85 -22.06
CA GLU A 409 4.89 3.93 -21.14
C GLU A 409 5.72 3.83 -19.85
N PHE A 410 5.09 4.15 -18.73
CA PHE A 410 5.64 3.86 -17.42
C PHE A 410 5.17 2.48 -16.98
N THR A 411 6.11 1.59 -16.68
CA THR A 411 5.83 0.23 -16.18
C THR A 411 6.36 0.10 -14.76
N SER A 412 5.56 -0.47 -13.87
CA SER A 412 5.96 -0.82 -12.50
C SER A 412 5.61 -2.28 -12.23
N LYS A 413 6.61 -3.07 -11.81
CA LYS A 413 6.44 -4.47 -11.42
C LYS A 413 6.91 -4.67 -10.00
N THR A 414 6.00 -5.08 -9.13
CA THR A 414 6.29 -5.31 -7.71
C THR A 414 6.02 -6.76 -7.33
N HIS A 415 7.00 -7.43 -6.74
CA HIS A 415 6.84 -8.68 -6.01
C HIS A 415 7.08 -8.41 -4.53
N SER A 416 6.19 -8.91 -3.68
CA SER A 416 6.31 -8.80 -2.24
C SER A 416 6.13 -10.17 -1.59
N PHE A 417 7.09 -10.56 -0.76
CA PHE A 417 7.08 -11.80 0.02
C PHE A 417 7.09 -11.42 1.49
N ALA A 418 6.30 -12.12 2.30
CA ALA A 418 6.30 -12.02 3.74
C ALA A 418 6.23 -13.41 4.36
N ALA A 419 7.00 -13.65 5.41
CA ALA A 419 6.90 -14.84 6.26
C ALA A 419 6.84 -14.38 7.71
N GLU A 420 5.87 -14.87 8.47
CA GLU A 420 5.64 -14.48 9.85
C GLU A 420 5.48 -15.74 10.72
N LEU A 421 6.20 -15.77 11.84
CA LEU A 421 6.08 -16.80 12.87
C LEU A 421 5.63 -16.15 14.17
N GLN A 422 4.48 -16.54 14.65
CA GLN A 422 3.94 -16.16 15.94
C GLN A 422 4.10 -17.35 16.90
N SER A 423 4.78 -17.12 18.01
CA SER A 423 5.10 -18.14 19.01
C SER A 423 4.69 -17.70 20.39
N ARG A 424 3.94 -18.51 21.10
CA ARG A 424 3.75 -18.41 22.54
C ARG A 424 4.76 -19.31 23.23
N LEU A 425 5.83 -18.72 23.77
CA LEU A 425 6.96 -19.45 24.34
C LEU A 425 6.65 -19.93 25.76
N SER A 426 5.80 -19.19 26.50
CA SER A 426 5.34 -19.56 27.84
C SER A 426 3.99 -18.87 28.15
N PRO A 427 3.36 -19.15 29.32
CA PRO A 427 2.20 -18.37 29.78
C PRO A 427 2.47 -16.86 29.89
N TYR A 428 3.74 -16.46 30.03
CA TYR A 428 4.17 -15.09 30.29
C TYR A 428 4.95 -14.46 29.14
N THR A 429 5.21 -15.18 28.06
CA THR A 429 6.05 -14.69 26.97
C THR A 429 5.50 -15.09 25.60
N SER A 430 5.56 -14.16 24.66
CA SER A 430 5.27 -14.39 23.24
C SER A 430 6.35 -13.77 22.36
N ASN A 431 6.49 -14.29 21.16
CA ASN A 431 7.38 -13.76 20.14
C ASN A 431 6.68 -13.70 18.79
N GLU A 432 6.96 -12.65 18.04
CA GLU A 432 6.52 -12.46 16.66
C GLU A 432 7.76 -12.11 15.81
N ALA A 433 8.14 -13.03 14.94
CA ALA A 433 9.27 -12.84 14.03
C ALA A 433 8.76 -12.73 12.60
N ARG A 434 9.25 -11.74 11.83
CA ARG A 434 8.86 -11.50 10.45
C ARG A 434 10.06 -11.29 9.56
N LEU A 435 9.98 -11.87 8.36
CA LEU A 435 10.89 -11.63 7.25
C LEU A 435 10.08 -11.13 6.06
N SER A 436 10.54 -10.10 5.39
CA SER A 436 9.93 -9.67 4.14
C SER A 436 10.98 -9.31 3.08
N TYR A 437 10.56 -9.45 1.83
CA TYR A 437 11.35 -9.05 0.68
C TYR A 437 10.43 -8.39 -0.35
N VAL A 438 10.72 -7.14 -0.69
CA VAL A 438 10.01 -6.38 -1.71
C VAL A 438 10.96 -6.08 -2.86
N ARG A 439 10.55 -6.47 -4.05
CA ARG A 439 11.27 -6.19 -5.30
C ARG A 439 10.40 -5.29 -6.18
N VAL A 440 10.88 -4.07 -6.47
CA VAL A 440 10.21 -3.12 -7.36
C VAL A 440 11.09 -2.90 -8.58
N ARG A 441 10.47 -2.87 -9.76
CA ARG A 441 11.13 -2.62 -11.04
C ARG A 441 10.29 -1.59 -11.81
N ASP A 442 10.75 -0.36 -11.77
CA ASP A 442 10.12 0.78 -12.45
C ASP A 442 10.95 1.15 -13.68
N SER A 443 10.29 1.35 -14.80
CA SER A 443 10.96 1.74 -16.04
C SER A 443 10.05 2.60 -16.92
N ARG A 444 10.68 3.44 -17.72
CA ARG A 444 10.03 4.18 -18.80
C ARG A 444 10.51 3.67 -20.13
N SER A 445 9.58 3.39 -21.03
CA SER A 445 9.87 3.11 -22.44
C SER A 445 9.39 4.27 -23.28
N SER A 446 10.27 4.88 -24.01
CA SER A 446 9.99 5.97 -24.94
C SER A 446 10.12 5.51 -26.38
N GLY A 447 9.62 6.33 -27.34
CA GLY A 447 9.61 6.03 -28.76
C GLY A 447 10.98 6.02 -29.45
N ALA A 448 11.13 6.71 -30.56
CA ALA A 448 12.36 6.74 -31.35
C ALA A 448 13.50 7.51 -30.65
N ALA A 449 14.75 7.19 -31.01
CA ALA A 449 15.93 7.92 -30.58
C ALA A 449 15.98 9.29 -31.29
N ALA A 450 15.28 10.28 -30.74
CA ALA A 450 15.18 11.64 -31.28
C ALA A 450 15.42 12.68 -30.18
N PRO A 451 16.01 13.84 -30.50
CA PRO A 451 16.12 14.93 -29.53
C PRO A 451 14.72 15.42 -29.10
N SER A 452 14.65 15.98 -27.91
CA SER A 452 13.46 16.68 -27.41
C SER A 452 13.49 18.12 -27.93
N VAL A 453 12.44 18.57 -28.59
CA VAL A 453 12.30 19.93 -29.12
C VAL A 453 11.01 20.54 -28.58
N THR A 454 11.14 21.65 -27.88
CA THR A 454 10.01 22.41 -27.33
C THR A 454 9.96 23.79 -27.96
N ILE A 455 8.84 24.14 -28.57
CA ILE A 455 8.59 25.45 -29.16
C ILE A 455 7.44 26.13 -28.40
N TYR A 456 7.74 27.26 -27.79
CA TYR A 456 6.77 28.08 -27.04
C TYR A 456 6.01 29.03 -27.97
N ASN A 457 4.92 29.59 -27.46
CA ASN A 457 4.11 30.61 -28.15
C ASN A 457 3.59 30.18 -29.53
N VAL A 458 3.23 28.90 -29.69
CA VAL A 458 2.52 28.39 -30.87
C VAL A 458 1.02 28.67 -30.65
N GLY A 459 0.51 29.83 -31.09
CA GLY A 459 -0.72 30.40 -30.57
C GLY A 459 -0.52 30.84 -29.10
N ASN A 460 -1.38 30.36 -28.21
CA ASN A 460 -1.23 30.51 -26.75
C ASN A 460 -0.77 29.19 -26.10
N GLY A 461 -0.07 28.34 -26.81
CA GLY A 461 0.36 27.00 -26.36
C GLY A 461 1.80 26.69 -26.70
N THR A 462 2.16 25.45 -26.48
CA THR A 462 3.50 24.87 -26.67
C THR A 462 3.39 23.63 -27.55
N VAL A 463 4.36 23.45 -28.43
CA VAL A 463 4.53 22.22 -29.24
C VAL A 463 5.77 21.49 -28.77
N ASN A 464 5.64 20.16 -28.53
CA ASN A 464 6.73 19.28 -28.19
C ASN A 464 6.89 18.21 -29.28
N ILE A 465 8.09 18.13 -29.83
CA ILE A 465 8.47 17.21 -30.90
C ILE A 465 9.59 16.31 -30.39
N GLY A 466 9.60 15.05 -30.82
CA GLY A 466 10.60 14.08 -30.41
C GLY A 466 10.34 13.53 -29.00
N ASN A 467 11.35 12.92 -28.42
CA ASN A 467 11.22 12.24 -27.13
C ASN A 467 10.95 13.17 -25.97
N GLU A 468 10.29 12.64 -24.93
CA GLU A 468 10.22 13.30 -23.64
C GLU A 468 11.63 13.32 -23.01
N TYR A 469 12.07 14.48 -22.57
CA TYR A 469 13.47 14.78 -22.22
C TYR A 469 14.05 13.94 -21.06
N SER A 470 13.20 13.32 -20.21
CA SER A 470 13.60 12.60 -19.01
C SER A 470 13.30 11.10 -19.05
N SER A 471 12.74 10.58 -20.13
CA SER A 471 12.19 9.21 -20.19
C SER A 471 13.03 8.23 -21.00
N MET A 472 14.02 8.68 -21.77
CA MET A 472 14.83 7.83 -22.67
C MET A 472 15.75 6.85 -21.91
N ALA A 473 16.25 7.25 -20.76
CA ALA A 473 17.04 6.41 -19.87
C ALA A 473 16.56 6.66 -18.44
N ASN A 474 15.52 5.95 -18.05
CA ASN A 474 14.89 6.13 -16.76
C ASN A 474 14.37 4.78 -16.26
N SER A 475 15.05 4.23 -15.26
CA SER A 475 14.63 3.05 -14.54
C SER A 475 15.09 3.11 -13.09
N LEU A 476 14.29 2.52 -12.21
CA LEU A 476 14.59 2.41 -10.79
C LEU A 476 14.30 0.99 -10.33
N ASP A 477 15.36 0.26 -10.02
CA ASP A 477 15.31 -1.06 -9.45
C ASP A 477 15.50 -0.97 -7.93
N GLN A 478 14.59 -1.58 -7.17
CA GLN A 478 14.62 -1.57 -5.72
C GLN A 478 14.49 -3.01 -5.20
N ASP A 479 15.38 -3.41 -4.32
CA ASP A 479 15.33 -4.63 -3.55
C ASP A 479 15.40 -4.26 -2.06
N ILE A 480 14.35 -4.59 -1.31
CA ILE A 480 14.20 -4.22 0.10
C ILE A 480 14.00 -5.51 0.89
N PHE A 481 14.95 -5.84 1.74
CA PHE A 481 14.84 -6.95 2.67
C PHE A 481 14.61 -6.41 4.08
N THR A 482 13.59 -6.92 4.77
CA THR A 482 13.25 -6.50 6.14
C THR A 482 13.26 -7.70 7.07
N PHE A 483 13.92 -7.55 8.21
CA PHE A 483 13.87 -8.46 9.34
C PHE A 483 13.29 -7.74 10.55
N GLU A 484 12.33 -8.38 11.20
CA GLU A 484 11.65 -7.85 12.38
C GLU A 484 11.46 -8.96 13.41
N ASP A 485 11.68 -8.64 14.67
CA ASP A 485 11.42 -9.55 15.80
C ASP A 485 10.91 -8.77 17.01
N ASN A 486 9.82 -9.26 17.61
CA ASN A 486 9.13 -8.65 18.73
C ASN A 486 8.92 -9.69 19.82
N PHE A 487 9.68 -9.58 20.89
CA PHE A 487 9.51 -10.40 22.10
C PHE A 487 8.69 -9.64 23.14
N THR A 488 7.61 -10.22 23.60
CA THR A 488 6.73 -9.61 24.63
C THR A 488 6.74 -10.44 25.90
N TRP A 489 6.90 -9.76 27.05
CA TRP A 489 6.89 -10.34 28.38
C TRP A 489 5.78 -9.72 29.24
N TYR A 490 4.91 -10.57 29.77
CA TYR A 490 3.79 -10.21 30.63
C TYR A 490 4.14 -10.46 32.08
N ARG A 491 4.13 -9.41 32.92
CA ARG A 491 4.43 -9.53 34.35
C ARG A 491 3.50 -8.65 35.19
N GLY A 492 2.55 -9.28 35.91
CA GLY A 492 1.54 -8.57 36.67
C GLY A 492 0.71 -7.65 35.79
N ASN A 493 0.70 -6.37 36.11
CA ASN A 493 -0.01 -5.34 35.32
C ASN A 493 0.84 -4.77 34.16
N HIS A 494 2.07 -5.22 34.03
CA HIS A 494 3.01 -4.69 33.02
C HIS A 494 3.13 -5.63 31.84
N THR A 495 3.23 -5.03 30.65
CA THR A 495 3.58 -5.70 29.40
C THR A 495 4.82 -5.01 28.86
N PHE A 496 5.91 -5.76 28.74
CA PHE A 496 7.17 -5.26 28.19
C PHE A 496 7.35 -5.85 26.79
N THR A 497 7.60 -5.01 25.80
CA THR A 497 7.92 -5.45 24.45
C THR A 497 9.32 -5.00 24.09
N PHE A 498 10.15 -5.95 23.69
CA PHE A 498 11.51 -5.76 23.18
C PHE A 498 11.53 -6.18 21.74
N GLY A 499 12.09 -5.37 20.86
CA GLY A 499 12.11 -5.76 19.47
C GLY A 499 13.19 -5.09 18.65
N THR A 500 13.27 -5.51 17.41
CA THR A 500 14.14 -4.94 16.40
C THR A 500 13.45 -4.94 15.05
N HIS A 501 13.70 -3.88 14.26
CA HIS A 501 13.28 -3.77 12.88
C HIS A 501 14.48 -3.31 12.05
N ASN A 502 14.81 -4.06 11.03
CA ASN A 502 16.00 -3.81 10.23
C ASN A 502 15.62 -3.87 8.76
N GLU A 503 15.94 -2.82 8.02
CA GLU A 503 15.70 -2.73 6.59
C GLU A 503 17.03 -2.61 5.84
N PHE A 504 17.17 -3.46 4.84
CA PHE A 504 18.34 -3.48 3.96
C PHE A 504 17.89 -3.15 2.54
N TYR A 505 18.38 -2.04 2.03
CA TYR A 505 18.02 -1.52 0.73
C TYR A 505 19.14 -1.76 -0.28
N LYS A 506 18.76 -2.19 -1.48
CA LYS A 506 19.60 -2.13 -2.66
C LYS A 506 18.85 -1.39 -3.75
N PHE A 507 19.42 -0.32 -4.23
CA PHE A 507 18.87 0.50 -5.31
C PHE A 507 19.81 0.53 -6.50
N GLU A 508 19.21 0.46 -7.69
CA GLU A 508 19.89 0.74 -8.95
C GLU A 508 19.02 1.73 -9.71
N ASN A 509 19.52 2.96 -9.86
CA ASN A 509 18.81 4.05 -10.48
C ASN A 509 19.55 4.52 -11.73
N LEU A 510 18.90 4.38 -12.88
CA LEU A 510 19.35 4.95 -14.15
C LEU A 510 18.45 6.14 -14.46
N PHE A 511 19.03 7.35 -14.46
CA PHE A 511 18.31 8.56 -14.81
C PHE A 511 19.21 9.52 -15.58
N ILE A 512 18.98 9.58 -16.90
CA ILE A 512 19.74 10.46 -17.79
C ILE A 512 18.73 11.38 -18.50
N GLN A 513 18.76 12.65 -18.18
CA GLN A 513 17.99 13.67 -18.88
C GLN A 513 18.69 14.07 -20.17
N ASN A 514 17.91 14.42 -21.19
CA ASN A 514 18.39 14.94 -22.46
C ASN A 514 19.37 14.01 -23.18
N LEU A 515 19.14 12.69 -23.13
CA LEU A 515 20.05 11.68 -23.67
C LEU A 515 20.41 11.93 -25.16
N TYR A 516 19.45 12.39 -25.95
CA TYR A 516 19.63 12.71 -27.37
C TYR A 516 19.64 14.21 -27.66
N GLY A 517 19.84 15.04 -26.63
CA GLY A 517 19.77 16.50 -26.73
C GLY A 517 18.38 17.05 -26.44
N CYS A 518 18.33 18.33 -26.10
CA CYS A 518 17.11 19.05 -25.82
C CYS A 518 17.21 20.48 -26.36
N TYR A 519 16.25 20.91 -27.16
CA TYR A 519 16.22 22.22 -27.80
C TYR A 519 14.97 22.96 -27.39
N TYR A 520 15.13 24.24 -27.04
CA TYR A 520 14.03 25.13 -26.66
C TYR A 520 14.04 26.37 -27.55
N PHE A 521 12.88 26.69 -28.11
CA PHE A 521 12.64 27.91 -28.90
C PHE A 521 11.59 28.75 -28.23
N ASP A 522 11.88 30.01 -27.99
CA ASP A 522 10.95 30.92 -27.32
C ASP A 522 9.76 31.30 -28.25
N SER A 523 9.90 31.13 -29.56
CA SER A 523 8.83 31.38 -30.52
C SER A 523 8.97 30.51 -31.77
N PRO A 524 7.89 30.35 -32.58
CA PRO A 524 7.97 29.74 -33.90
C PRO A 524 8.94 30.49 -34.84
N SER A 525 9.05 31.80 -34.74
CA SER A 525 9.99 32.61 -35.54
C SER A 525 11.44 32.23 -35.24
N ASP A 526 11.80 32.01 -33.95
CA ASP A 526 13.14 31.58 -33.59
C ASP A 526 13.44 30.17 -34.12
N PHE A 527 12.43 29.30 -34.10
CA PHE A 527 12.54 27.97 -34.68
C PHE A 527 12.80 28.02 -36.19
N PHE A 528 12.00 28.77 -36.96
CA PHE A 528 12.14 28.83 -38.44
C PHE A 528 13.42 29.54 -38.89
N ASN A 529 13.84 30.56 -38.15
CA ASN A 529 15.04 31.32 -38.51
C ASN A 529 16.36 30.68 -38.03
N TYR A 530 16.30 29.68 -37.18
CA TYR A 530 17.48 29.01 -36.57
C TYR A 530 18.54 29.97 -36.00
N GLN A 531 18.15 31.20 -35.69
CA GLN A 531 19.06 32.28 -35.29
C GLN A 531 18.71 32.81 -33.93
N GLY A 532 18.88 32.06 -32.89
CA GLY A 532 18.86 32.69 -31.60
C GLY A 532 17.93 32.16 -30.54
N GLY A 533 17.25 31.05 -30.77
CA GLY A 533 16.66 30.27 -29.70
C GLY A 533 17.78 29.91 -28.71
N ARG A 534 17.55 30.01 -27.42
CA ARG A 534 18.51 29.53 -26.42
C ARG A 534 18.65 28.02 -26.57
N ILE A 535 19.60 27.60 -27.41
CA ILE A 535 20.01 26.18 -27.44
C ILE A 535 20.67 25.92 -26.08
N LYS A 536 19.87 25.47 -25.14
CA LYS A 536 20.42 24.89 -23.93
C LYS A 536 20.84 23.45 -24.25
N MET A 537 21.96 23.32 -24.97
CA MET A 537 22.69 22.06 -24.98
C MET A 537 23.19 21.82 -23.55
N ARG A 538 22.44 21.04 -22.78
CA ARG A 538 23.03 20.38 -21.64
C ARG A 538 23.77 19.19 -22.19
N SER A 539 25.09 19.22 -22.09
CA SER A 539 25.90 18.02 -22.31
C SER A 539 25.25 16.85 -21.59
N PRO A 540 25.17 15.64 -22.20
CA PRO A 540 24.62 14.50 -21.51
C PRO A 540 25.36 14.36 -20.17
N PRO A 541 24.63 14.26 -19.05
CA PRO A 541 25.28 14.08 -17.75
C PRO A 541 26.07 12.79 -17.82
N LYS A 542 27.24 12.76 -17.15
CA LYS A 542 27.96 11.51 -16.94
C LYS A 542 27.01 10.49 -16.35
N VAL A 543 26.96 9.31 -16.95
CA VAL A 543 26.15 8.20 -16.45
C VAL A 543 26.54 7.93 -15.01
N LEU A 544 25.69 8.29 -14.07
CA LEU A 544 25.82 7.93 -12.67
C LEU A 544 24.96 6.68 -12.43
N THR A 545 25.52 5.52 -12.75
CA THR A 545 24.99 4.26 -12.21
C THR A 545 25.51 4.15 -10.78
N GLY A 546 24.68 4.52 -9.82
CA GLY A 546 25.02 4.40 -8.39
C GLY A 546 24.34 3.17 -7.80
N ASN A 547 25.13 2.16 -7.40
CA ASN A 547 24.66 1.15 -6.47
C ASN A 547 24.69 1.74 -5.06
N PHE A 548 23.53 2.13 -4.55
CA PHE A 548 23.40 2.65 -3.20
C PHE A 548 22.87 1.55 -2.28
N ARG A 549 23.55 1.28 -1.16
CA ARG A 549 23.18 0.25 -0.17
C ARG A 549 23.07 0.85 1.23
N PRO A 550 22.04 1.65 1.52
CA PRO A 550 21.80 2.06 2.90
C PRO A 550 21.22 0.88 3.68
N SER A 551 21.50 0.82 4.97
CA SER A 551 20.87 -0.09 5.93
C SER A 551 20.36 0.72 7.11
N GLN A 552 19.17 0.39 7.59
CA GLN A 552 18.61 0.93 8.81
C GLN A 552 18.48 -0.21 9.84
N LEU A 553 19.17 -0.08 10.96
CA LEU A 553 19.11 -0.99 12.09
C LEU A 553 18.41 -0.28 13.24
N SER A 554 17.41 -0.91 13.83
CA SER A 554 16.64 -0.34 14.92
C SER A 554 16.37 -1.36 16.03
N PHE A 555 16.54 -0.92 17.29
CA PHE A 555 16.19 -1.70 18.48
C PHE A 555 15.29 -0.87 19.36
N PHE A 556 14.31 -1.49 20.02
CA PHE A 556 13.41 -0.79 20.93
C PHE A 556 13.10 -1.57 22.19
N LEU A 557 12.66 -0.81 23.21
CA LEU A 557 12.16 -1.29 24.49
C LEU A 557 10.90 -0.46 24.84
N SER A 558 9.81 -1.13 25.15
CA SER A 558 8.59 -0.51 25.66
C SER A 558 8.05 -1.21 26.91
#